data_f69f70188e9973dcf20d955fa5d993fd
#
_entry.id   f69f70188e9973dcf20d955fa5d993fd
#
_cell.length_a   1.000
_cell.length_b   1.000
_cell.length_c   1.000
_cell.angle_alpha   90.00
_cell.angle_beta   90.00
_cell.angle_gamma   90.00
#
_symmetry.space_group_name_H-M   'P 1'
#
loop_
_entity.id
_entity.type
_entity.pdbx_description
1 polymer ?
#
loop_
_entity_poly.entity_id
_entity_poly.type
_entity_poly.pdbx_seq_one_letter_code
_entity_poly.pdbx_strand_id
1 'polypeptide(L)'
;MKAAAIELSPKIKRHLDNDVVIWMATVGAGRPHAVPVWFWWDGSSFLIYSIPGQKVRDIESNPKVQLHLNTDRGGDFVVRFEGEAEILYGHPLANKVPKYMAKYRERVRGYGWTPKVFAEQYHVAIRVRPTRVRS
;
A
#
# COMPACT_ATOMS: atom_id res chain seq x y z
N MET A 1 -10.42 -21.97 1.15
CA MET A 1 -11.56 -21.16 1.63
C MET A 1 -11.28 -19.70 1.34
N LYS A 2 -12.24 -19.02 0.77
CA LYS A 2 -12.08 -17.58 0.53
C LYS A 2 -12.12 -16.83 1.86
N ALA A 3 -11.22 -15.87 2.02
CA ALA A 3 -11.37 -14.91 3.11
C ALA A 3 -12.67 -14.12 2.90
N ALA A 4 -13.37 -13.83 3.99
CA ALA A 4 -14.55 -12.98 3.91
C ALA A 4 -14.15 -11.60 3.40
N ALA A 5 -14.97 -11.03 2.52
CA ALA A 5 -14.76 -9.66 2.09
C ALA A 5 -14.96 -8.72 3.28
N ILE A 6 -14.08 -7.75 3.43
CA ILE A 6 -14.25 -6.71 4.44
C ILE A 6 -15.32 -5.72 3.98
N GLU A 7 -16.08 -5.19 4.93
CA GLU A 7 -17.07 -4.17 4.63
C GLU A 7 -16.49 -2.78 4.87
N LEU A 8 -16.65 -1.92 3.88
CA LEU A 8 -16.14 -0.56 3.92
C LEU A 8 -17.28 0.45 3.78
N SER A 9 -17.28 1.46 4.63
CA SER A 9 -18.22 2.56 4.49
C SER A 9 -17.92 3.37 3.23
N PRO A 10 -18.89 4.11 2.67
CA PRO A 10 -18.63 4.99 1.54
C PRO A 10 -17.52 6.01 1.82
N LYS A 11 -17.42 6.51 3.05
CA LYS A 11 -16.37 7.45 3.43
C LYS A 11 -14.99 6.81 3.32
N ILE A 12 -14.83 5.59 3.85
CA ILE A 12 -13.56 4.87 3.78
C ILE A 12 -13.19 4.59 2.33
N LYS A 13 -14.16 4.17 1.52
CA LYS A 13 -13.91 3.92 0.08
C LYS A 13 -13.39 5.16 -0.63
N ARG A 14 -13.97 6.33 -0.34
CA ARG A 14 -13.48 7.59 -0.92
C ARG A 14 -12.04 7.87 -0.52
N HIS A 15 -11.67 7.64 0.74
CA HIS A 15 -10.29 7.80 1.17
C HIS A 15 -9.35 6.84 0.45
N LEU A 16 -9.75 5.58 0.30
CA LEU A 16 -8.91 4.58 -0.40
C LEU A 16 -8.71 4.94 -1.87
N ASP A 17 -9.69 5.57 -2.50
CA ASP A 17 -9.58 5.99 -3.89
C ASP A 17 -8.75 7.26 -4.07
N ASN A 18 -8.73 8.15 -3.08
CA ASN A 18 -8.19 9.49 -3.24
C ASN A 18 -6.96 9.81 -2.38
N ASP A 19 -6.79 9.16 -1.24
CA ASP A 19 -5.64 9.45 -0.38
C ASP A 19 -4.34 9.06 -1.08
N VAL A 20 -3.32 9.89 -0.92
CA VAL A 20 -2.02 9.71 -1.58
C VAL A 20 -1.21 8.63 -0.91
N VAL A 21 -1.23 8.60 0.42
CA VAL A 21 -0.40 7.66 1.19
C VAL A 21 -1.26 6.85 2.14
N ILE A 22 -0.76 5.66 2.43
CA ILE A 22 -1.22 4.85 3.54
C ILE A 22 0.03 4.42 4.31
N TRP A 23 -0.07 4.33 5.63
CA TRP A 23 1.06 3.86 6.44
C TRP A 23 1.04 2.35 6.49
N MET A 24 2.21 1.75 6.30
CA MET A 24 2.37 0.31 6.39
C MET A 24 3.33 -0.04 7.52
N ALA A 25 2.84 -0.84 8.47
CA ALA A 25 3.65 -1.36 9.56
C ALA A 25 3.98 -2.82 9.28
N THR A 26 5.26 -3.14 9.34
CA THR A 26 5.79 -4.49 9.18
C THR A 26 6.58 -4.86 10.42
N VAL A 27 6.87 -6.14 10.61
CA VAL A 27 7.65 -6.61 11.75
C VAL A 27 8.84 -7.42 11.25
N GLY A 28 10.03 -7.04 11.71
CA GLY A 28 11.27 -7.78 11.40
C GLY A 28 12.34 -7.46 12.40
N ALA A 29 13.24 -8.42 12.65
CA ALA A 29 14.32 -8.30 13.63
C ALA A 29 13.80 -7.92 15.03
N GLY A 30 12.60 -8.40 15.39
CA GLY A 30 11.99 -8.14 16.69
C GLY A 30 11.44 -6.74 16.87
N ARG A 31 11.32 -5.95 15.78
CA ARG A 31 10.85 -4.56 15.86
C ARG A 31 9.75 -4.29 14.84
N PRO A 32 8.77 -3.45 15.20
CA PRO A 32 7.85 -2.91 14.21
C PRO A 32 8.51 -1.78 13.41
N HIS A 33 8.21 -1.71 12.13
CA HIS A 33 8.66 -0.64 11.25
C HIS A 33 7.44 -0.06 10.55
N ALA A 34 7.27 1.26 10.58
CA ALA A 34 6.13 1.90 9.95
C ALA A 34 6.60 3.01 9.02
N VAL A 35 6.13 2.99 7.78
CA VAL A 35 6.47 3.99 6.76
C VAL A 35 5.23 4.32 5.93
N PRO A 36 5.14 5.56 5.40
CA PRO A 36 4.10 5.87 4.43
C PRO A 36 4.48 5.29 3.08
N VAL A 37 3.49 4.79 2.36
CA VAL A 37 3.68 4.24 1.02
C VAL A 37 2.57 4.74 0.09
N TRP A 38 2.87 4.80 -1.20
CA TRP A 38 1.86 5.01 -2.22
C TRP A 38 1.15 3.69 -2.48
N PHE A 39 -0.13 3.76 -2.81
CA PHE A 39 -0.94 2.56 -2.97
C PHE A 39 -2.05 2.76 -3.99
N TRP A 40 -2.46 1.67 -4.62
CA TRP A 40 -3.67 1.62 -5.39
C TRP A 40 -4.59 0.54 -4.79
N TRP A 41 -5.79 0.96 -4.43
CA TRP A 41 -6.83 0.06 -3.93
C TRP A 41 -7.66 -0.41 -5.11
N ASP A 42 -7.68 -1.73 -5.36
CA ASP A 42 -8.36 -2.30 -6.53
C ASP A 42 -9.79 -2.76 -6.21
N GLY A 43 -10.29 -2.48 -5.01
CA GLY A 43 -11.60 -2.93 -4.54
C GLY A 43 -11.52 -4.12 -3.59
N SER A 44 -10.37 -4.81 -3.55
CA SER A 44 -10.19 -5.97 -2.68
C SER A 44 -8.79 -6.06 -2.07
N SER A 45 -7.81 -5.41 -2.65
CA SER A 45 -6.42 -5.43 -2.15
C SER A 45 -5.71 -4.14 -2.46
N PHE A 46 -4.56 -3.95 -1.79
CA PHE A 46 -3.67 -2.81 -2.00
C PHE A 46 -2.48 -3.23 -2.84
N LEU A 47 -2.19 -2.48 -3.90
CA LEU A 47 -0.97 -2.67 -4.68
C LEU A 47 0.00 -1.56 -4.35
N ILE A 48 1.21 -1.92 -3.95
CA ILE A 48 2.26 -1.01 -3.49
C ILE A 48 3.53 -1.34 -4.25
N TYR A 49 4.26 -0.30 -4.68
CA TYR A 49 5.58 -0.48 -5.26
C TYR A 49 6.61 0.12 -4.33
N SER A 50 7.69 -0.60 -4.12
CA SER A 50 8.72 -0.26 -3.15
C SER A 50 10.11 -0.39 -3.75
N ILE A 51 11.03 0.39 -3.20
CA ILE A 51 12.45 0.06 -3.36
C ILE A 51 12.75 -1.20 -2.55
N PRO A 52 13.79 -1.97 -2.90
CA PRO A 52 14.28 -3.03 -2.03
C PRO A 52 14.73 -2.43 -0.70
N GLY A 53 14.42 -3.08 0.40
CA GLY A 53 14.80 -2.55 1.71
C GLY A 53 14.15 -3.29 2.86
N GLN A 54 14.08 -2.63 4.01
CA GLN A 54 13.66 -3.25 5.27
C GLN A 54 12.23 -3.82 5.19
N LYS A 55 11.27 -3.06 4.62
CA LYS A 55 9.90 -3.56 4.58
C LYS A 55 9.77 -4.81 3.71
N VAL A 56 10.55 -4.92 2.64
CA VAL A 56 10.55 -6.11 1.78
C VAL A 56 11.10 -7.31 2.56
N ARG A 57 12.22 -7.11 3.25
CA ARG A 57 12.80 -8.17 4.09
C ARG A 57 11.84 -8.60 5.20
N ASP A 58 11.16 -7.64 5.83
CA ASP A 58 10.20 -7.93 6.88
C ASP A 58 9.06 -8.80 6.35
N ILE A 59 8.50 -8.42 5.19
CA ILE A 59 7.40 -9.16 4.57
C ILE A 59 7.83 -10.58 4.17
N GLU A 60 9.04 -10.72 3.64
CA GLU A 60 9.55 -12.05 3.27
C GLU A 60 9.63 -12.99 4.46
N SER A 61 9.92 -12.48 5.65
CA SER A 61 9.99 -13.30 6.86
C SER A 61 8.68 -13.35 7.64
N ASN A 62 7.84 -12.32 7.55
CA ASN A 62 6.56 -12.26 8.24
C ASN A 62 5.54 -11.50 7.39
N PRO A 63 4.58 -12.21 6.79
CA PRO A 63 3.62 -11.56 5.89
C PRO A 63 2.55 -10.73 6.60
N LYS A 64 2.44 -10.80 7.91
CA LYS A 64 1.43 -10.04 8.65
C LYS A 64 1.81 -8.58 8.72
N VAL A 65 0.92 -7.72 8.27
CA VAL A 65 1.13 -6.28 8.23
C VAL A 65 -0.12 -5.55 8.73
N GLN A 66 0.08 -4.29 9.08
CA GLN A 66 -1.03 -3.39 9.36
C GLN A 66 -0.89 -2.16 8.47
N LEU A 67 -2.01 -1.73 7.90
CA LEU A 67 -2.09 -0.49 7.16
C LEU A 67 -2.99 0.48 7.91
N HIS A 68 -2.68 1.78 7.88
CA HIS A 68 -3.63 2.78 8.38
C HIS A 68 -3.57 4.05 7.54
N LEU A 69 -4.73 4.66 7.40
CA LEU A 69 -4.84 5.96 6.74
C LEU A 69 -4.35 7.07 7.67
N ASN A 70 -4.02 8.23 7.08
CA ASN A 70 -3.76 9.40 7.90
C ASN A 70 -5.03 9.77 8.67
N THR A 71 -4.84 10.24 9.88
CA THR A 71 -5.93 10.75 10.69
C THR A 71 -6.22 12.21 10.35
N ASP A 72 -7.33 12.74 10.87
CA ASP A 72 -7.57 14.17 10.87
C ASP A 72 -6.70 14.83 11.95
N ARG A 73 -6.77 16.17 12.04
CA ARG A 73 -5.92 16.93 12.95
C ARG A 73 -6.07 16.51 14.41
N GLY A 74 -7.28 16.15 14.82
CA GLY A 74 -7.57 15.75 16.20
C GLY A 74 -7.36 14.27 16.51
N GLY A 75 -7.07 13.46 15.48
CA GLY A 75 -6.92 12.03 15.68
C GLY A 75 -8.24 11.27 15.79
N ASP A 76 -9.35 11.88 15.37
CA ASP A 76 -10.68 11.27 15.50
C ASP A 76 -11.01 10.34 14.33
N PHE A 77 -10.45 10.61 13.15
CA PHE A 77 -10.62 9.73 12.01
C PHE A 77 -9.52 8.68 12.01
N VAL A 78 -9.87 7.47 12.41
CA VAL A 78 -8.91 6.35 12.50
C VAL A 78 -9.44 5.19 11.67
N VAL A 79 -8.64 4.74 10.69
CA VAL A 79 -8.97 3.56 9.88
C VAL A 79 -7.72 2.68 9.79
N ARG A 80 -7.82 1.46 10.29
CA ARG A 80 -6.73 0.49 10.31
C ARG A 80 -7.18 -0.79 9.62
N PHE A 81 -6.26 -1.39 8.87
CA PHE A 81 -6.46 -2.68 8.24
C PHE A 81 -5.41 -3.65 8.76
N GLU A 82 -5.83 -4.79 9.24
CA GLU A 82 -4.93 -5.94 9.42
C GLU A 82 -4.94 -6.71 8.11
N GLY A 83 -3.79 -7.17 7.67
CA GLY A 83 -3.72 -7.89 6.41
C GLY A 83 -2.47 -8.75 6.27
N GLU A 84 -2.40 -9.40 5.14
CA GLU A 84 -1.25 -10.20 4.77
C GLU A 84 -0.66 -9.67 3.48
N ALA A 85 0.65 -9.50 3.48
CA ALA A 85 1.39 -8.97 2.34
C ALA A 85 2.15 -10.09 1.65
N GLU A 86 2.27 -9.97 0.32
CA GLU A 86 3.14 -10.86 -0.46
C GLU A 86 3.93 -10.04 -1.47
N ILE A 87 5.15 -10.49 -1.74
CA ILE A 87 5.96 -9.93 -2.81
C ILE A 87 5.52 -10.59 -4.11
N LEU A 88 5.17 -9.78 -5.11
CA LEU A 88 4.70 -10.27 -6.40
C LEU A 88 5.86 -10.32 -7.38
N TYR A 89 6.56 -11.45 -7.41
CA TYR A 89 7.67 -11.62 -8.37
C TYR A 89 7.11 -11.71 -9.79
N GLY A 90 7.76 -11.01 -10.73
CA GLY A 90 7.32 -11.03 -12.13
C GLY A 90 6.07 -10.20 -12.42
N HIS A 91 5.56 -9.46 -11.45
CA HIS A 91 4.41 -8.59 -11.65
C HIS A 91 4.81 -7.40 -12.54
N PRO A 92 3.89 -6.89 -13.40
CA PRO A 92 4.20 -5.71 -14.20
C PRO A 92 4.65 -4.53 -13.33
N LEU A 93 5.64 -3.79 -13.80
CA LEU A 93 6.13 -2.60 -13.10
C LEU A 93 5.06 -1.51 -13.10
N ALA A 94 5.23 -0.52 -12.20
CA ALA A 94 4.24 0.53 -11.96
C ALA A 94 3.83 1.26 -13.24
N ASN A 95 4.76 1.51 -14.16
CA ASN A 95 4.46 2.21 -15.42
C ASN A 95 3.63 1.36 -16.40
N LYS A 96 3.45 0.08 -16.11
CA LYS A 96 2.63 -0.84 -16.91
C LYS A 96 1.28 -1.13 -16.27
N VAL A 97 0.95 -0.52 -15.14
CA VAL A 97 -0.32 -0.67 -14.46
C VAL A 97 -1.09 0.65 -14.58
N PRO A 98 -2.03 0.76 -15.55
CA PRO A 98 -2.68 2.04 -15.86
C PRO A 98 -3.38 2.69 -14.68
N LYS A 99 -4.06 1.93 -13.86
CA LYS A 99 -4.80 2.47 -12.70
C LYS A 99 -3.86 3.04 -11.64
N TYR A 100 -2.72 2.39 -11.40
CA TYR A 100 -1.72 2.91 -10.50
C TYR A 100 -1.14 4.21 -11.03
N MET A 101 -0.73 4.22 -12.31
CA MET A 101 -0.15 5.42 -12.91
C MET A 101 -1.14 6.55 -13.05
N ALA A 102 -2.42 6.27 -13.30
CA ALA A 102 -3.43 7.32 -13.35
C ALA A 102 -3.49 8.09 -12.02
N LYS A 103 -3.31 7.39 -10.91
CA LYS A 103 -3.33 8.01 -9.58
C LYS A 103 -2.07 8.84 -9.29
N TYR A 104 -0.90 8.39 -9.74
CA TYR A 104 0.37 8.96 -9.29
C TYR A 104 1.17 9.72 -10.36
N ARG A 105 0.71 9.73 -11.60
CA ARG A 105 1.46 10.33 -12.73
C ARG A 105 1.91 11.76 -12.46
N GLU A 106 1.02 12.59 -11.94
CA GLU A 106 1.34 14.00 -11.70
C GLU A 106 2.38 14.15 -10.57
N ARG A 107 2.31 13.30 -9.55
CA ARG A 107 3.30 13.34 -8.48
C ARG A 107 4.66 12.88 -8.95
N VAL A 108 4.72 11.84 -9.78
CA VAL A 108 5.96 11.38 -10.40
C VAL A 108 6.59 12.52 -11.19
N ARG A 109 5.78 13.21 -12.01
CA ARG A 109 6.23 14.37 -12.78
C ARG A 109 6.72 15.48 -11.87
N GLY A 110 6.03 15.73 -10.77
CA GLY A 110 6.38 16.78 -9.82
C GLY A 110 7.76 16.60 -9.18
N TYR A 111 8.22 15.36 -9.07
CA TYR A 111 9.58 15.08 -8.60
C TYR A 111 10.63 15.16 -9.71
N GLY A 112 10.23 15.48 -10.94
CA GLY A 112 11.12 15.49 -12.08
C GLY A 112 11.42 14.11 -12.65
N TRP A 113 10.63 13.12 -12.29
CA TRP A 113 10.80 11.74 -12.77
C TRP A 113 9.87 11.45 -13.94
N THR A 114 10.28 10.49 -14.79
CA THR A 114 9.37 9.86 -15.74
C THR A 114 8.75 8.62 -15.10
N PRO A 115 7.61 8.13 -15.61
CA PRO A 115 7.06 6.87 -15.12
C PRO A 115 8.05 5.72 -15.19
N LYS A 116 8.88 5.67 -16.24
CA LYS A 116 9.89 4.62 -16.38
C LYS A 116 10.94 4.70 -15.28
N VAL A 117 11.47 5.89 -14.99
CA VAL A 117 12.47 6.07 -13.94
C VAL A 117 11.91 5.69 -12.57
N PHE A 118 10.68 6.13 -12.28
CA PHE A 118 10.02 5.73 -11.05
C PHE A 118 9.89 4.21 -10.95
N ALA A 119 9.40 3.58 -12.02
CA ALA A 119 9.18 2.13 -12.03
C ALA A 119 10.47 1.34 -11.85
N GLU A 120 11.58 1.83 -12.42
CA GLU A 120 12.87 1.18 -12.27
C GLU A 120 13.41 1.22 -10.84
N GLN A 121 13.15 2.32 -10.12
CA GLN A 121 13.60 2.47 -8.73
C GLN A 121 12.67 1.74 -7.77
N TYR A 122 11.36 1.89 -7.93
CA TYR A 122 10.34 1.29 -7.08
C TYR A 122 9.80 0.03 -7.74
N HIS A 123 10.67 -0.95 -7.90
CA HIS A 123 10.36 -2.12 -8.74
C HIS A 123 9.83 -3.34 -7.97
N VAL A 124 9.79 -3.27 -6.65
CA VAL A 124 9.27 -4.39 -5.86
C VAL A 124 7.77 -4.22 -5.68
N ALA A 125 6.99 -5.10 -6.30
CA ALA A 125 5.54 -5.06 -6.19
C ALA A 125 5.11 -5.83 -4.95
N ILE A 126 4.25 -5.21 -4.14
CA ILE A 126 3.73 -5.79 -2.91
C ILE A 126 2.21 -5.74 -2.99
N ARG A 127 1.54 -6.86 -2.73
CA ARG A 127 0.08 -6.88 -2.58
C ARG A 127 -0.25 -7.14 -1.13
N VAL A 128 -1.13 -6.31 -0.58
CA VAL A 128 -1.67 -6.53 0.77
C VAL A 128 -3.14 -6.87 0.64
N ARG A 129 -3.51 -8.03 1.18
CA ARG A 129 -4.90 -8.47 1.27
C ARG A 129 -5.39 -8.20 2.68
N PRO A 130 -6.32 -7.25 2.85
CA PRO A 130 -6.84 -6.97 4.19
C PRO A 130 -7.73 -8.12 4.67
N THR A 131 -7.58 -8.46 5.95
CA THR A 131 -8.38 -9.49 6.59
C THR A 131 -9.35 -8.91 7.60
N ARG A 132 -9.08 -7.68 8.08
CA ARG A 132 -9.93 -6.99 9.04
C ARG A 132 -9.76 -5.48 8.89
N VAL A 133 -10.86 -4.75 9.02
CA VAL A 133 -10.85 -3.29 9.11
C VAL A 133 -11.40 -2.86 10.46
N ARG A 134 -10.76 -1.86 11.04
CA ARG A 134 -11.21 -1.20 12.28
C ARG A 134 -11.28 0.30 12.02
N SER A 135 -12.36 0.89 12.44
CA SER A 135 -12.56 2.33 12.28
C SER A 135 -13.12 2.97 13.54
#